data_1f4a7554e69dc47fee52a2a26b3e76b9
#
_entry.id   1f4a7554e69dc47fee52a2a26b3e76b9
#
_cell.length_a   1.000
_cell.length_b   1.000
_cell.length_c   1.000
_cell.angle_alpha   90.00
_cell.angle_beta   90.00
_cell.angle_gamma   90.00
#
_symmetry.space_group_name_H-M   'P 1'
#
loop_
_entity.id
_entity.type
_entity.pdbx_description
1 polymer ?
#
loop_
_entity_poly.entity_id
_entity_poly.type
_entity_poly.pdbx_seq_one_letter_code
_entity_poly.pdbx_strand_id
1 'polypeptide(L)'
;LPAPKNLVVSRVTEDSARLSWTAPDAAFDSFHIEYAEPWVWGEAIVLTVPGSERSYDLTGLKPGTEYVVFIGGVKGSHNSTPLSAIFTT
;
A
#
# COMPACT_ATOMS: atom_id res chain seq x y z
N LEU A 1 5.56 -17.30 5.39
CA LEU A 1 4.47 -16.40 5.71
C LEU A 1 3.71 -16.03 4.43
N PRO A 2 2.40 -16.30 4.33
CA PRO A 2 1.65 -15.93 3.13
C PRO A 2 1.68 -14.41 2.94
N ALA A 3 1.74 -13.96 1.69
CA ALA A 3 1.70 -12.56 1.36
C ALA A 3 0.25 -12.10 1.14
N PRO A 4 -0.09 -10.82 1.34
CA PRO A 4 -1.33 -10.29 0.83
C PRO A 4 -1.37 -10.43 -0.69
N LYS A 5 -2.56 -10.41 -1.28
CA LYS A 5 -2.76 -10.63 -2.72
C LYS A 5 -3.72 -9.60 -3.29
N ASN A 6 -3.73 -9.51 -4.61
CA ASN A 6 -4.72 -8.71 -5.35
C ASN A 6 -4.71 -7.23 -4.94
N LEU A 7 -3.53 -6.63 -4.90
CA LEU A 7 -3.44 -5.18 -4.68
C LEU A 7 -4.07 -4.45 -5.87
N VAL A 8 -5.12 -3.69 -5.61
CA VAL A 8 -5.84 -2.93 -6.61
C VAL A 8 -5.86 -1.47 -6.20
N VAL A 9 -5.58 -0.59 -7.15
CA VAL A 9 -5.72 0.85 -6.96
C VAL A 9 -7.00 1.30 -7.67
N SER A 10 -7.87 1.99 -6.96
CA SER A 10 -9.16 2.45 -7.47
C SER A 10 -9.46 3.86 -6.98
N ARG A 11 -10.54 4.45 -7.51
CA ARG A 11 -10.99 5.79 -7.08
C ARG A 11 -9.88 6.83 -7.12
N VAL A 12 -9.06 6.78 -8.17
CA VAL A 12 -7.95 7.72 -8.34
C VAL A 12 -8.53 9.10 -8.68
N THR A 13 -8.15 10.09 -7.89
CA THR A 13 -8.45 11.49 -8.16
C THR A 13 -7.12 12.23 -8.33
N GLU A 14 -7.16 13.55 -8.48
CA GLU A 14 -5.94 14.34 -8.63
C GLU A 14 -5.10 14.40 -7.35
N ASP A 15 -5.67 14.06 -6.19
CA ASP A 15 -4.96 14.15 -4.91
C ASP A 15 -5.15 12.91 -4.02
N SER A 16 -5.86 11.88 -4.49
CA SER A 16 -6.12 10.70 -3.69
C SER A 16 -6.23 9.43 -4.52
N ALA A 17 -6.13 8.29 -3.85
CA ALA A 17 -6.34 6.98 -4.45
C ALA A 17 -6.71 5.98 -3.35
N ARG A 18 -7.50 4.97 -3.68
CA ARG A 18 -7.84 3.90 -2.75
C ARG A 18 -7.05 2.65 -3.09
N LEU A 19 -6.37 2.09 -2.10
CA LEU A 19 -5.72 0.79 -2.18
C LEU A 19 -6.65 -0.25 -1.59
N SER A 20 -6.74 -1.41 -2.23
CA SER A 20 -7.49 -2.56 -1.73
C SER A 20 -6.65 -3.81 -1.95
N TRP A 21 -6.74 -4.76 -1.02
CA TRP A 21 -6.00 -6.02 -1.09
C TRP A 21 -6.76 -7.12 -0.39
N THR A 22 -6.33 -8.34 -0.58
CA THR A 22 -6.89 -9.50 0.11
C THR A 22 -5.83 -10.17 0.95
N ALA A 23 -6.25 -10.78 2.05
CA ALA A 23 -5.41 -11.59 2.92
C ALA A 23 -6.30 -12.52 3.73
N PRO A 24 -5.78 -13.68 4.18
CA PRO A 24 -6.54 -14.54 5.09
C PRO A 24 -6.86 -13.82 6.40
N ASP A 25 -7.98 -14.16 7.03
CA ASP A 25 -8.36 -13.60 8.32
C ASP A 25 -7.28 -13.88 9.35
N ALA A 26 -6.96 -12.88 10.16
CA ALA A 26 -5.98 -12.98 11.26
C ALA A 26 -4.59 -13.44 10.82
N ALA A 27 -4.27 -13.40 9.52
CA ALA A 27 -2.95 -13.78 9.02
C ALA A 27 -1.85 -12.80 9.43
N PHE A 28 -2.20 -11.53 9.60
CA PHE A 28 -1.24 -10.47 9.87
C PHE A 28 -1.66 -9.61 11.06
N ASP A 29 -0.67 -9.11 11.79
CA ASP A 29 -0.87 -8.15 12.87
C ASP A 29 -1.10 -6.76 12.31
N SER A 30 -0.39 -6.46 11.22
CA SER A 30 -0.48 -5.15 10.56
C SER A 30 -0.03 -5.27 9.10
N PHE A 31 -0.25 -4.19 8.34
CA PHE A 31 0.30 -4.04 7.00
C PHE A 31 1.15 -2.78 6.96
N HIS A 32 2.29 -2.88 6.27
CA HIS A 32 3.10 -1.70 5.91
C HIS A 32 2.78 -1.29 4.49
N ILE A 33 2.46 -0.02 4.31
CA ILE A 33 2.22 0.58 3.00
C ILE A 33 3.31 1.63 2.79
N GLU A 34 4.00 1.55 1.66
CA GLU A 34 5.06 2.50 1.32
C GLU A 34 4.79 3.02 -0.09
N TYR A 35 4.82 4.34 -0.27
CA TYR A 35 4.58 4.92 -1.59
C TYR A 35 5.45 6.15 -1.82
N ALA A 36 5.80 6.35 -3.09
CA ALA A 36 6.63 7.49 -3.52
C ALA A 36 6.51 7.66 -5.03
N GLU A 37 6.95 8.82 -5.51
CA GLU A 37 7.25 9.01 -6.93
C GLU A 37 8.47 8.13 -7.27
N PRO A 38 8.47 7.42 -8.42
CA PRO A 38 9.54 6.46 -8.72
C PRO A 38 10.96 7.00 -8.67
N TRP A 39 11.13 8.28 -8.98
CA TRP A 39 12.46 8.92 -9.05
C TRP A 39 12.84 9.69 -7.79
N VAL A 40 11.99 9.71 -6.77
CA VAL A 40 12.18 10.48 -5.54
C VAL A 40 12.03 9.56 -4.33
N TRP A 41 12.68 8.40 -4.41
CA TRP A 41 12.52 7.33 -3.43
C TRP A 41 12.96 7.73 -2.01
N GLY A 42 13.87 8.68 -1.88
CA GLY A 42 14.28 9.19 -0.56
C GLY A 42 13.17 9.92 0.19
N GLU A 43 12.07 10.25 -0.47
CA GLU A 43 10.89 10.91 0.12
C GLU A 43 9.72 9.94 0.30
N ALA A 44 9.96 8.65 0.26
CA ALA A 44 8.92 7.65 0.42
C ALA A 44 8.19 7.81 1.76
N ILE A 45 6.87 7.70 1.71
CA ILE A 45 6.03 7.74 2.90
C ILE A 45 5.69 6.30 3.29
N VAL A 46 5.91 5.97 4.55
CA VAL A 46 5.62 4.65 5.11
C VAL A 46 4.49 4.78 6.10
N LEU A 47 3.47 3.94 5.93
CA LEU A 47 2.31 3.89 6.80
C LEU A 47 2.17 2.48 7.37
N THR A 48 1.55 2.39 8.54
CA THR A 48 1.20 1.12 9.14
C THR A 48 -0.30 1.10 9.39
N VAL A 49 -0.98 0.07 8.93
CA VAL A 49 -2.42 -0.10 9.14
C VAL A 49 -2.69 -1.42 9.88
N PRO A 50 -3.77 -1.51 10.66
CA PRO A 50 -4.11 -2.75 11.37
C PRO A 50 -4.28 -3.94 10.43
N GLY A 51 -3.96 -5.13 10.91
CA GLY A 51 -4.06 -6.36 10.13
C GLY A 51 -5.48 -6.77 9.75
N SER A 52 -6.49 -6.15 10.35
CA SER A 52 -7.89 -6.35 9.99
C SER A 52 -8.33 -5.51 8.78
N GLU A 53 -7.55 -4.53 8.38
CA GLU A 53 -7.89 -3.66 7.25
C GLU A 53 -7.64 -4.36 5.92
N ARG A 54 -8.45 -4.02 4.92
CA ARG A 54 -8.33 -4.54 3.54
C ARG A 54 -8.35 -3.42 2.51
N SER A 55 -8.38 -2.18 2.97
CA SER A 55 -8.31 -1.00 2.11
C SER A 55 -7.73 0.18 2.87
N TYR A 56 -7.21 1.13 2.13
CA TYR A 56 -6.69 2.37 2.70
C TYR A 56 -6.76 3.47 1.64
N ASP A 57 -7.16 4.67 2.05
CA ASP A 57 -7.22 5.82 1.15
C ASP A 57 -5.96 6.66 1.32
N LEU A 58 -5.17 6.75 0.25
CA LEU A 58 -4.03 7.67 0.18
C LEU A 58 -4.57 9.06 -0.13
N THR A 59 -4.08 10.06 0.59
CA THR A 59 -4.49 11.46 0.41
C THR A 59 -3.27 12.36 0.31
N GLY A 60 -3.47 13.61 -0.07
CA GLY A 60 -2.38 14.57 -0.17
C GLY A 60 -1.42 14.29 -1.32
N LEU A 61 -1.86 13.59 -2.35
CA LEU A 61 -1.05 13.28 -3.51
C LEU A 61 -0.97 14.49 -4.44
N LYS A 62 0.10 14.55 -5.24
CA LYS A 62 0.28 15.60 -6.25
C LYS A 62 -0.52 15.25 -7.50
N PRO A 63 -1.18 16.24 -8.14
CA PRO A 63 -1.88 16.00 -9.40
C PRO A 63 -0.94 15.59 -10.54
N GLY A 64 -1.44 14.77 -11.47
CA GLY A 64 -0.73 14.38 -12.68
C GLY A 64 0.60 13.67 -12.41
N THR A 65 0.72 12.97 -11.28
CA THR A 65 1.98 12.40 -10.81
C THR A 65 1.89 10.89 -10.73
N GLU A 66 2.92 10.21 -11.21
CA GLU A 66 3.04 8.76 -11.09
C GLU A 66 3.54 8.40 -9.70
N TYR A 67 2.91 7.39 -9.10
CA TYR A 67 3.32 6.84 -7.80
C TYR A 67 3.50 5.33 -7.91
N VAL A 68 4.50 4.84 -7.20
CA VAL A 68 4.64 3.41 -6.94
C VAL A 68 4.27 3.15 -5.49
N VAL A 69 3.50 2.09 -5.25
CA VAL A 69 3.07 1.72 -3.91
C VAL A 69 3.43 0.26 -3.64
N PHE A 70 3.89 -0.01 -2.44
CA PHE A 70 4.16 -1.36 -1.94
C PHE A 70 3.31 -1.62 -0.71
N ILE A 71 2.84 -2.85 -0.57
CA ILE A 71 2.16 -3.31 0.65
C ILE A 71 2.76 -4.65 1.08
N GLY A 72 3.09 -4.77 2.35
CA GLY A 72 3.57 -6.00 2.95
C GLY A 72 2.85 -6.29 4.25
N GLY A 73 2.65 -7.58 4.56
CA GLY A 73 2.08 -8.02 5.82
C GLY A 73 3.14 -8.24 6.89
N VAL A 74 2.77 -8.00 8.14
CA VAL A 74 3.65 -8.19 9.29
C VAL A 74 2.97 -9.13 10.28
N LYS A 75 3.67 -10.16 10.71
CA LYS A 75 3.22 -11.10 11.75
C LYS A 75 4.37 -11.32 12.74
N GLY A 76 4.24 -10.77 13.94
CA GLY A 76 5.32 -10.79 14.92
C GLY A 76 6.56 -10.11 14.37
N SER A 77 7.68 -10.84 14.30
CA SER A 77 8.93 -10.33 13.72
C SER A 77 9.10 -10.69 12.24
N HIS A 78 8.08 -11.29 11.61
CA HIS A 78 8.13 -11.74 10.23
C HIS A 78 7.42 -10.76 9.31
N ASN A 79 8.03 -10.52 8.13
CA ASN A 79 7.47 -9.68 7.09
C ASN A 79 7.20 -10.53 5.84
N SER A 80 6.06 -10.32 5.21
CA SER A 80 5.77 -11.00 3.95
C SER A 80 6.50 -10.33 2.78
N THR A 81 6.57 -11.02 1.65
CA THR A 81 7.00 -10.42 0.40
C THR A 81 6.01 -9.31 0.03
N PRO A 82 6.47 -8.10 -0.33
CA PRO A 82 5.56 -7.02 -0.67
C PRO A 82 4.93 -7.19 -2.06
N LEU A 83 3.71 -6.71 -2.18
CA LEU A 83 3.08 -6.48 -3.49
C LEU A 83 3.36 -5.05 -3.91
N SER A 84 3.30 -4.80 -5.21
CA SER A 84 3.48 -3.45 -5.72
C SER A 84 2.43 -3.12 -6.79
N ALA A 85 2.17 -1.83 -6.95
CA ALA A 85 1.32 -1.30 -8.00
C ALA A 85 1.82 0.10 -8.38
N ILE A 86 1.50 0.51 -9.59
CA ILE A 86 1.84 1.85 -10.10
C ILE A 86 0.53 2.50 -10.55
N PHE A 87 0.37 3.76 -10.22
CA PHE A 87 -0.79 4.55 -10.66
C PHE A 87 -0.38 6.00 -10.89
N THR A 88 -1.21 6.71 -11.65
CA THR A 88 -1.01 8.15 -11.93
C THR A 88 -2.27 8.91 -11.53
N THR A 89 -2.08 9.97 -10.74
CA THR A 89 -3.18 10.84 -10.29
C THR A 89 -3.73 11.79 -11.35
#